data_60284aaf94430e969f8462a9268c5aa8
#
_entry.id   60284aaf94430e969f8462a9268c5aa8
#
_cell.length_a   1.000
_cell.length_b   1.000
_cell.length_c   1.000
_cell.angle_alpha   90.00
_cell.angle_beta   90.00
_cell.angle_gamma   90.00
#
_symmetry.space_group_name_H-M   'P 1'
#
loop_
_entity.id
_entity.type
_entity.pdbx_description
1 polymer ?
#
loop_
_entity_poly.entity_id
_entity_poly.type
_entity_poly.pdbx_seq_one_letter_code
_entity_poly.pdbx_strand_id
1 'polypeptide(L)'
;MSGRDPDRRRALLDAADRAIAAEGPGVSMAAIAAAAGITKPVLYRHFGDRHGLYQALADRHVGTVVAQLKPRFAEAGTDLRGRATAAVDLYFDLVSANLNLYRSLFHRAGAEDSRVRSQMTSLVRSLGEELGAVLAAERVVPDPVRAQVLGHAFVGMVQSTCDWWLDHPEVPRDRVVQSLVDAVTAAVTPL
;
A
#
# COMPACT_ATOMS: atom_id res chain seq x y z
N MET A 1 33.10 -6.18 10.99
CA MET A 1 31.86 -5.38 11.05
C MET A 1 31.26 -5.35 9.63
N SER A 2 30.38 -6.30 9.32
CA SER A 2 29.77 -6.41 7.98
C SER A 2 28.53 -5.55 7.97
N GLY A 3 28.62 -4.32 7.50
CA GLY A 3 27.48 -3.48 7.19
C GLY A 3 26.56 -4.26 6.23
N ARG A 4 25.28 -4.37 6.57
CA ARG A 4 24.27 -4.91 5.65
C ARG A 4 24.32 -4.03 4.41
N ASP A 5 24.88 -4.56 3.33
CA ASP A 5 25.00 -3.86 2.07
C ASP A 5 23.58 -3.47 1.56
N PRO A 6 23.24 -2.17 1.50
CA PRO A 6 21.90 -1.71 1.09
C PRO A 6 21.54 -2.19 -0.32
N ASP A 7 22.54 -2.30 -1.20
CA ASP A 7 22.32 -2.75 -2.58
C ASP A 7 22.01 -4.24 -2.62
N ARG A 8 22.67 -5.03 -1.76
CA ARG A 8 22.34 -6.45 -1.63
C ARG A 8 20.93 -6.66 -1.05
N ARG A 9 20.54 -5.86 -0.04
CA ARG A 9 19.19 -5.93 0.51
C ARG A 9 18.13 -5.56 -0.52
N ARG A 10 18.40 -4.56 -1.35
CA ARG A 10 17.53 -4.16 -2.47
C ARG A 10 17.39 -5.29 -3.48
N ALA A 11 18.49 -5.88 -3.92
CA ALA A 11 18.49 -7.00 -4.86
C ALA A 11 17.70 -8.22 -4.35
N LEU A 12 17.74 -8.49 -3.04
CA LEU A 12 16.96 -9.56 -2.42
C LEU A 12 15.44 -9.25 -2.42
N LEU A 13 15.06 -8.01 -2.19
CA LEU A 13 13.66 -7.58 -2.30
C LEU A 13 13.17 -7.64 -3.75
N ASP A 14 14.00 -7.25 -4.73
CA ASP A 14 13.67 -7.38 -6.15
C ASP A 14 13.44 -8.84 -6.56
N ALA A 15 14.24 -9.76 -6.04
CA ALA A 15 14.06 -11.18 -6.28
C ALA A 15 12.78 -11.73 -5.62
N ALA A 16 12.46 -11.24 -4.41
CA ALA A 16 11.23 -11.59 -3.72
C ALA A 16 9.99 -11.10 -4.48
N ASP A 17 9.99 -9.85 -4.97
CA ASP A 17 8.92 -9.30 -5.80
C ASP A 17 8.70 -10.14 -7.06
N ARG A 18 9.79 -10.49 -7.77
CA ARG A 18 9.69 -11.36 -8.97
C ARG A 18 9.13 -12.74 -8.65
N ALA A 19 9.58 -13.37 -7.55
CA ALA A 19 9.09 -14.70 -7.15
C ALA A 19 7.59 -14.65 -6.78
N ILE A 20 7.17 -13.63 -6.03
CA ILE A 20 5.76 -13.43 -5.66
C ILE A 20 4.91 -13.14 -6.91
N ALA A 21 5.41 -12.33 -7.84
CA ALA A 21 4.70 -12.04 -9.08
C ALA A 21 4.50 -13.30 -9.94
N ALA A 22 5.52 -14.17 -10.01
CA ALA A 22 5.49 -15.37 -10.84
C ALA A 22 4.68 -16.52 -10.21
N GLU A 23 4.85 -16.79 -8.90
CA GLU A 23 4.26 -17.95 -8.22
C GLU A 23 3.00 -17.61 -7.42
N GLY A 24 2.70 -16.32 -7.27
CA GLY A 24 1.54 -15.83 -6.52
C GLY A 24 1.74 -15.77 -5.00
N PRO A 25 0.64 -15.53 -4.26
CA PRO A 25 0.69 -15.27 -2.81
C PRO A 25 1.18 -16.46 -1.97
N GLY A 26 1.21 -17.66 -2.54
CA GLY A 26 1.65 -18.89 -1.89
C GLY A 26 3.14 -19.20 -1.95
N VAL A 27 3.93 -18.32 -2.57
CA VAL A 27 5.36 -18.56 -2.78
C VAL A 27 6.09 -18.91 -1.47
N SER A 28 6.92 -19.96 -1.53
CA SER A 28 7.68 -20.41 -0.37
C SER A 28 8.95 -19.57 -0.15
N MET A 29 9.42 -19.49 1.10
CA MET A 29 10.71 -18.84 1.40
C MET A 29 11.89 -19.53 0.69
N ALA A 30 11.76 -20.82 0.35
CA ALA A 30 12.78 -21.54 -0.42
C ALA A 30 12.78 -21.09 -1.89
N ALA A 31 11.61 -20.92 -2.50
CA ALA A 31 11.48 -20.39 -3.86
C ALA A 31 12.01 -18.95 -3.96
N ILE A 32 11.68 -18.10 -3.01
CA ILE A 32 12.22 -16.73 -2.95
C ILE A 32 13.75 -16.73 -2.84
N ALA A 33 14.31 -17.57 -1.97
CA ALA A 33 15.76 -17.69 -1.83
C ALA A 33 16.41 -18.20 -3.13
N ALA A 34 15.82 -19.20 -3.79
CA ALA A 34 16.28 -19.69 -5.09
C ALA A 34 16.22 -18.61 -6.18
N ALA A 35 15.15 -17.83 -6.26
CA ALA A 35 15.01 -16.70 -7.19
C ALA A 35 16.07 -15.60 -6.95
N ALA A 36 16.57 -15.49 -5.71
CA ALA A 36 17.65 -14.58 -5.34
C ALA A 36 19.06 -15.18 -5.49
N GLY A 37 19.18 -16.45 -5.94
CA GLY A 37 20.46 -17.15 -6.05
C GLY A 37 21.16 -17.40 -4.71
N ILE A 38 20.38 -17.54 -3.62
CA ILE A 38 20.90 -17.76 -2.26
C ILE A 38 20.19 -18.92 -1.57
N THR A 39 20.69 -19.32 -0.41
CA THR A 39 20.03 -20.33 0.43
C THR A 39 19.03 -19.67 1.39
N LYS A 40 18.01 -20.43 1.82
CA LYS A 40 17.01 -20.01 2.81
C LYS A 40 17.64 -19.45 4.12
N PRO A 41 18.70 -20.07 4.72
CA PRO A 41 19.39 -19.50 5.88
C PRO A 41 20.00 -18.12 5.62
N VAL A 42 20.52 -17.89 4.40
CA VAL A 42 21.06 -16.57 4.01
C VAL A 42 19.94 -15.54 3.94
N LEU A 43 18.79 -15.89 3.36
CA LEU A 43 17.62 -15.01 3.30
C LEU A 43 17.15 -14.61 4.72
N TYR A 44 17.06 -15.59 5.62
CA TYR A 44 16.68 -15.35 7.01
C TYR A 44 17.71 -14.49 7.77
N ARG A 45 18.99 -14.59 7.46
CA ARG A 45 20.01 -13.70 8.05
C ARG A 45 19.78 -12.22 7.67
N HIS A 46 19.22 -11.93 6.49
CA HIS A 46 18.92 -10.56 6.05
C HIS A 46 17.61 -10.01 6.61
N PHE A 47 16.60 -10.85 6.74
CA PHE A 47 15.24 -10.42 7.09
C PHE A 47 14.71 -10.98 8.42
N GLY A 48 15.46 -11.89 9.07
CA GLY A 48 15.06 -12.55 10.31
C GLY A 48 14.16 -13.76 10.05
N ASP A 49 12.95 -13.51 9.60
CA ASP A 49 11.94 -14.53 9.30
C ASP A 49 11.09 -14.13 8.07
N ARG A 50 10.07 -14.92 7.77
CA ARG A 50 9.09 -14.58 6.72
C ARG A 50 8.44 -13.22 6.94
N HIS A 51 8.09 -12.93 8.19
CA HIS A 51 7.49 -11.69 8.60
C HIS A 51 8.40 -10.49 8.28
N GLY A 52 9.67 -10.52 8.68
CA GLY A 52 10.63 -9.44 8.40
C GLY A 52 10.86 -9.20 6.89
N LEU A 53 10.76 -10.25 6.05
CA LEU A 53 10.79 -10.08 4.60
C LEU A 53 9.55 -9.35 4.09
N TYR A 54 8.34 -9.80 4.50
CA TYR A 54 7.09 -9.17 4.08
C TYR A 54 6.95 -7.74 4.58
N GLN A 55 7.45 -7.46 5.80
CA GLN A 55 7.57 -6.09 6.30
C GLN A 55 8.43 -5.22 5.38
N ALA A 56 9.62 -5.70 5.03
CA ALA A 56 10.53 -4.95 4.17
C ALA A 56 9.95 -4.71 2.76
N LEU A 57 9.16 -5.65 2.24
CA LEU A 57 8.41 -5.48 1.00
C LEU A 57 7.32 -4.41 1.15
N ALA A 58 6.53 -4.48 2.22
CA ALA A 58 5.49 -3.50 2.51
C ALA A 58 6.06 -2.09 2.64
N ASP A 59 7.10 -1.89 3.44
CA ASP A 59 7.76 -0.59 3.64
C ASP A 59 8.27 -0.01 2.32
N ARG A 60 8.86 -0.85 1.47
CA ARG A 60 9.35 -0.46 0.14
C ARG A 60 8.21 0.01 -0.77
N HIS A 61 7.14 -0.75 -0.86
CA HIS A 61 6.01 -0.42 -1.74
C HIS A 61 5.25 0.81 -1.26
N VAL A 62 5.05 0.96 0.06
CA VAL A 62 4.46 2.17 0.64
C VAL A 62 5.33 3.39 0.38
N GLY A 63 6.65 3.28 0.57
CA GLY A 63 7.57 4.37 0.23
C GLY A 63 7.47 4.80 -1.23
N THR A 64 7.25 3.84 -2.15
CA THR A 64 7.01 4.11 -3.56
C THR A 64 5.70 4.87 -3.79
N VAL A 65 4.62 4.46 -3.11
CA VAL A 65 3.31 5.16 -3.15
C VAL A 65 3.46 6.61 -2.74
N VAL A 66 4.02 6.84 -1.55
CA VAL A 66 4.20 8.19 -1.01
C VAL A 66 5.07 9.07 -1.92
N ALA A 67 6.15 8.50 -2.48
CA ALA A 67 7.02 9.21 -3.42
C ALA A 67 6.30 9.60 -4.72
N GLN A 68 5.35 8.79 -5.19
CA GLN A 68 4.58 9.07 -6.41
C GLN A 68 3.39 10.00 -6.17
N LEU A 69 2.85 10.07 -4.96
CA LEU A 69 1.74 10.96 -4.62
C LEU A 69 2.13 12.44 -4.68
N LYS A 70 3.30 12.79 -4.16
CA LYS A 70 3.76 14.20 -4.09
C LYS A 70 3.75 14.91 -5.46
N PRO A 71 4.38 14.37 -6.54
CA PRO A 71 4.34 15.02 -7.84
C PRO A 71 2.92 15.09 -8.42
N ARG A 72 2.11 14.03 -8.26
CA ARG A 72 0.73 14.02 -8.76
C ARG A 72 -0.16 15.06 -8.06
N PHE A 73 0.06 15.30 -6.76
CA PHE A 73 -0.63 16.37 -6.04
C PHE A 73 -0.19 17.76 -6.51
N ALA A 74 1.10 17.95 -6.83
CA ALA A 74 1.58 19.20 -7.38
C ALA A 74 1.00 19.49 -8.78
N GLU A 75 0.89 18.47 -9.62
CA GLU A 75 0.27 18.54 -10.95
C GLU A 75 -1.24 18.81 -10.89
N ALA A 76 -1.95 18.20 -9.93
CA ALA A 76 -3.38 18.44 -9.69
C ALA A 76 -3.69 19.83 -9.11
N GLY A 77 -2.67 20.59 -8.71
CA GLY A 77 -2.81 21.91 -8.14
C GLY A 77 -3.55 21.92 -6.80
N THR A 78 -4.39 22.91 -6.58
CA THR A 78 -5.19 23.07 -5.35
C THR A 78 -6.60 22.48 -5.46
N ASP A 79 -6.97 21.96 -6.61
CA ASP A 79 -8.29 21.34 -6.81
C ASP A 79 -8.40 20.04 -6.01
N LEU A 80 -9.31 20.02 -5.05
CA LEU A 80 -9.55 18.90 -4.16
C LEU A 80 -9.95 17.63 -4.94
N ARG A 81 -10.82 17.80 -5.96
CA ARG A 81 -11.29 16.69 -6.77
C ARG A 81 -10.16 16.07 -7.58
N GLY A 82 -9.32 16.89 -8.21
CA GLY A 82 -8.13 16.45 -8.93
C GLY A 82 -7.16 15.68 -8.03
N ARG A 83 -6.89 16.18 -6.82
CA ARG A 83 -6.04 15.53 -5.83
C ARG A 83 -6.62 14.19 -5.36
N ALA A 84 -7.92 14.14 -5.08
CA ALA A 84 -8.61 12.91 -4.72
C ALA A 84 -8.54 11.88 -5.85
N THR A 85 -8.78 12.31 -7.09
CA THR A 85 -8.65 11.45 -8.28
C THR A 85 -7.23 10.89 -8.40
N ALA A 86 -6.22 11.75 -8.30
CA ALA A 86 -4.81 11.35 -8.39
C ALA A 86 -4.42 10.32 -7.32
N ALA A 87 -4.91 10.48 -6.09
CA ALA A 87 -4.64 9.56 -4.99
C ALA A 87 -5.32 8.20 -5.18
N VAL A 88 -6.60 8.20 -5.55
CA VAL A 88 -7.38 6.97 -5.77
C VAL A 88 -6.83 6.22 -6.98
N ASP A 89 -6.57 6.89 -8.10
CA ASP A 89 -6.00 6.29 -9.31
C ASP A 89 -4.64 5.66 -9.02
N LEU A 90 -3.75 6.37 -8.31
CA LEU A 90 -2.45 5.84 -7.95
C LEU A 90 -2.58 4.56 -7.11
N TYR A 91 -3.50 4.53 -6.14
CA TYR A 91 -3.71 3.33 -5.32
C TYR A 91 -4.16 2.14 -6.18
N PHE A 92 -5.14 2.33 -7.06
CA PHE A 92 -5.63 1.29 -7.97
C PHE A 92 -4.55 0.82 -8.94
N ASP A 93 -3.74 1.73 -9.50
CA ASP A 93 -2.59 1.40 -10.37
C ASP A 93 -1.59 0.50 -9.66
N LEU A 94 -1.22 0.85 -8.42
CA LEU A 94 -0.25 0.10 -7.63
C LEU A 94 -0.74 -1.28 -7.24
N VAL A 95 -2.00 -1.39 -6.83
CA VAL A 95 -2.62 -2.68 -6.52
C VAL A 95 -2.69 -3.54 -7.76
N SER A 96 -3.14 -2.99 -8.90
CA SER A 96 -3.25 -3.73 -10.16
C SER A 96 -1.89 -4.18 -10.70
N ALA A 97 -0.88 -3.32 -10.62
CA ALA A 97 0.47 -3.64 -11.06
C ALA A 97 1.15 -4.72 -10.20
N ASN A 98 0.73 -4.87 -8.93
CA ASN A 98 1.36 -5.76 -7.95
C ASN A 98 0.35 -6.67 -7.24
N LEU A 99 -0.67 -7.15 -7.97
CA LEU A 99 -1.81 -7.87 -7.41
C LEU A 99 -1.41 -9.07 -6.54
N ASN A 100 -0.44 -9.88 -7.00
CA ASN A 100 0.03 -11.04 -6.24
C ASN A 100 0.71 -10.63 -4.92
N LEU A 101 1.46 -9.54 -4.92
CA LEU A 101 2.06 -8.99 -3.71
C LEU A 101 0.98 -8.43 -2.78
N TYR A 102 0.04 -7.65 -3.30
CA TYR A 102 -1.08 -7.12 -2.54
C TYR A 102 -1.87 -8.24 -1.85
N ARG A 103 -2.27 -9.28 -2.60
CA ARG A 103 -2.93 -10.46 -2.05
C ARG A 103 -2.07 -11.21 -1.03
N SER A 104 -0.76 -11.27 -1.24
CA SER A 104 0.17 -11.87 -0.28
C SER A 104 0.18 -11.13 1.06
N LEU A 105 0.22 -9.79 1.02
CA LEU A 105 0.33 -8.95 2.21
C LEU A 105 -1.00 -8.87 2.97
N PHE A 106 -2.08 -8.54 2.28
CA PHE A 106 -3.36 -8.21 2.91
C PHE A 106 -4.27 -9.43 3.13
N HIS A 107 -4.21 -10.44 2.27
CA HIS A 107 -5.15 -11.57 2.38
C HIS A 107 -4.49 -12.84 2.95
N ARG A 108 -3.39 -13.31 2.36
CA ARG A 108 -2.84 -14.62 2.73
C ARG A 108 -1.88 -14.57 3.91
N ALA A 109 -0.86 -13.74 3.86
CA ALA A 109 0.12 -13.65 4.95
C ALA A 109 -0.54 -13.17 6.24
N GLY A 110 -1.49 -12.22 6.16
CA GLY A 110 -2.29 -11.77 7.30
C GLY A 110 -3.24 -12.83 7.85
N ALA A 111 -3.72 -13.79 7.04
CA ALA A 111 -4.55 -14.89 7.54
C ALA A 111 -3.71 -15.96 8.27
N GLU A 112 -2.49 -16.21 7.80
CA GLU A 112 -1.59 -17.27 8.32
C GLU A 112 -0.71 -16.77 9.49
N ASP A 113 -0.36 -15.48 9.55
CA ASP A 113 0.51 -14.89 10.59
C ASP A 113 -0.12 -13.64 11.20
N SER A 114 -0.46 -13.70 12.48
CA SER A 114 -1.04 -12.57 13.22
C SER A 114 -0.14 -11.34 13.27
N ARG A 115 1.20 -11.50 13.20
CA ARG A 115 2.15 -10.39 13.18
C ARG A 115 2.07 -9.63 11.86
N VAL A 116 1.99 -10.34 10.72
CA VAL A 116 1.78 -9.72 9.41
C VAL A 116 0.47 -8.95 9.37
N ARG A 117 -0.61 -9.55 9.90
CA ARG A 117 -1.92 -8.89 10.02
C ARG A 117 -1.84 -7.60 10.85
N SER A 118 -1.23 -7.68 12.03
CA SER A 118 -1.06 -6.51 12.91
C SER A 118 -0.28 -5.39 12.23
N GLN A 119 0.73 -5.73 11.42
CA GLN A 119 1.50 -4.73 10.68
C GLN A 119 0.74 -4.10 9.53
N MET A 120 -0.02 -4.89 8.75
CA MET A 120 -0.87 -4.32 7.69
C MET A 120 -1.92 -3.40 8.30
N THR A 121 -2.52 -3.78 9.43
CA THR A 121 -3.43 -2.91 10.19
C THR A 121 -2.72 -1.63 10.67
N SER A 122 -1.49 -1.75 11.18
CA SER A 122 -0.70 -0.60 11.63
C SER A 122 -0.36 0.33 10.46
N LEU A 123 -0.01 -0.23 9.30
CA LEU A 123 0.28 0.53 8.10
C LEU A 123 -0.93 1.32 7.61
N VAL A 124 -2.09 0.67 7.48
CA VAL A 124 -3.35 1.32 7.09
C VAL A 124 -3.71 2.44 8.05
N ARG A 125 -3.51 2.21 9.37
CA ARG A 125 -3.71 3.23 10.39
C ARG A 125 -2.77 4.43 10.21
N SER A 126 -1.46 4.19 10.02
CA SER A 126 -0.49 5.28 9.81
C SER A 126 -0.81 6.10 8.57
N LEU A 127 -1.27 5.47 7.48
CA LEU A 127 -1.72 6.20 6.29
C LEU A 127 -2.95 7.07 6.59
N GLY A 128 -3.87 6.59 7.41
CA GLY A 128 -5.02 7.38 7.87
C GLY A 128 -4.61 8.59 8.73
N GLU A 129 -3.67 8.38 9.65
CA GLU A 129 -3.09 9.44 10.50
C GLU A 129 -2.40 10.51 9.65
N GLU A 130 -1.55 10.10 8.69
CA GLU A 130 -0.86 11.02 7.78
C GLU A 130 -1.84 11.81 6.91
N LEU A 131 -2.83 11.15 6.32
CA LEU A 131 -3.86 11.83 5.53
C LEU A 131 -4.65 12.82 6.37
N GLY A 132 -5.06 12.44 7.58
CA GLY A 132 -5.73 13.34 8.52
C GLY A 132 -4.90 14.57 8.86
N ALA A 133 -3.59 14.40 9.09
CA ALA A 133 -2.66 15.51 9.33
C ALA A 133 -2.57 16.45 8.13
N VAL A 134 -2.51 15.91 6.91
CA VAL A 134 -2.50 16.72 5.67
C VAL A 134 -3.81 17.50 5.50
N LEU A 135 -4.97 16.86 5.70
CA LEU A 135 -6.29 17.50 5.59
C LEU A 135 -6.42 18.70 6.58
N ALA A 136 -5.89 18.55 7.78
CA ALA A 136 -5.88 19.61 8.78
C ALA A 136 -4.88 20.73 8.43
N ALA A 137 -3.65 20.39 8.07
CA ALA A 137 -2.57 21.33 7.77
C ALA A 137 -2.89 22.22 6.56
N GLU A 138 -3.49 21.64 5.53
CA GLU A 138 -3.92 22.36 4.32
C GLU A 138 -5.30 23.03 4.47
N ARG A 139 -5.91 22.95 5.65
CA ARG A 139 -7.23 23.53 5.98
C ARG A 139 -8.37 23.04 5.08
N VAL A 140 -8.22 21.88 4.47
CA VAL A 140 -9.31 21.18 3.76
C VAL A 140 -10.40 20.80 4.75
N VAL A 141 -9.98 20.32 5.94
CA VAL A 141 -10.85 20.05 7.09
C VAL A 141 -10.22 20.71 8.31
N PRO A 142 -10.66 21.93 8.70
CA PRO A 142 -10.02 22.72 9.76
C PRO A 142 -10.10 22.10 11.17
N ASP A 143 -11.14 21.33 11.45
CA ASP A 143 -11.26 20.59 12.72
C ASP A 143 -10.31 19.39 12.72
N PRO A 144 -9.29 19.34 13.60
CA PRO A 144 -8.30 18.28 13.62
C PRO A 144 -8.88 16.91 13.97
N VAL A 145 -9.92 16.83 14.78
CA VAL A 145 -10.57 15.56 15.10
C VAL A 145 -11.31 15.04 13.88
N ARG A 146 -12.11 15.89 13.22
CA ARG A 146 -12.81 15.55 11.97
C ARG A 146 -11.81 15.17 10.86
N ALA A 147 -10.69 15.88 10.75
CA ALA A 147 -9.64 15.57 9.77
C ALA A 147 -9.06 14.16 10.00
N GLN A 148 -8.78 13.78 11.25
CA GLN A 148 -8.30 12.43 11.58
C GLN A 148 -9.36 11.36 11.26
N VAL A 149 -10.61 11.58 11.63
CA VAL A 149 -11.71 10.64 11.31
C VAL A 149 -11.84 10.45 9.80
N LEU A 150 -11.82 11.54 9.01
CA LEU A 150 -11.91 11.46 7.56
C LEU A 150 -10.67 10.82 6.93
N GLY A 151 -9.47 11.09 7.44
CA GLY A 151 -8.24 10.42 6.98
C GLY A 151 -8.34 8.90 7.07
N HIS A 152 -8.76 8.38 8.22
CA HIS A 152 -8.98 6.94 8.42
C HIS A 152 -10.14 6.40 7.56
N ALA A 153 -11.25 7.14 7.49
CA ALA A 153 -12.40 6.73 6.70
C ALA A 153 -12.06 6.62 5.21
N PHE A 154 -11.33 7.59 4.65
CA PHE A 154 -10.94 7.58 3.24
C PHE A 154 -9.99 6.44 2.90
N VAL A 155 -8.95 6.22 3.72
CA VAL A 155 -8.02 5.09 3.52
C VAL A 155 -8.77 3.75 3.55
N GLY A 156 -9.63 3.55 4.56
CA GLY A 156 -10.42 2.31 4.68
C GLY A 156 -11.42 2.14 3.54
N MET A 157 -12.10 3.22 3.13
CA MET A 157 -13.07 3.20 2.04
C MET A 157 -12.39 2.83 0.70
N VAL A 158 -11.28 3.47 0.37
CA VAL A 158 -10.54 3.20 -0.88
C VAL A 158 -10.02 1.77 -0.89
N GLN A 159 -9.43 1.31 0.22
CA GLN A 159 -8.93 -0.06 0.34
C GLN A 159 -10.05 -1.10 0.19
N SER A 160 -11.12 -0.98 0.97
CA SER A 160 -12.24 -1.93 0.93
C SER A 160 -12.95 -1.97 -0.42
N THR A 161 -13.09 -0.80 -1.06
CA THR A 161 -13.70 -0.72 -2.39
C THR A 161 -12.80 -1.32 -3.47
N CYS A 162 -11.48 -1.13 -3.35
CA CYS A 162 -10.53 -1.77 -4.27
C CYS A 162 -10.55 -3.30 -4.12
N ASP A 163 -10.58 -3.83 -2.88
CA ASP A 163 -10.72 -5.27 -2.63
C ASP A 163 -11.98 -5.82 -3.29
N TRP A 164 -13.12 -5.16 -3.09
CA TRP A 164 -14.37 -5.53 -3.73
C TRP A 164 -14.26 -5.51 -5.27
N TRP A 165 -13.67 -4.46 -5.84
CA TRP A 165 -13.51 -4.32 -7.29
C TRP A 165 -12.63 -5.41 -7.89
N LEU A 166 -11.58 -5.85 -7.19
CA LEU A 166 -10.72 -6.95 -7.65
C LEU A 166 -11.46 -8.28 -7.81
N ASP A 167 -12.58 -8.45 -7.10
CA ASP A 167 -13.45 -9.62 -7.21
C ASP A 167 -14.60 -9.42 -8.24
N HIS A 168 -14.72 -8.19 -8.80
CA HIS A 168 -15.76 -7.80 -9.77
C HIS A 168 -15.15 -7.19 -11.04
N PRO A 169 -14.38 -7.96 -11.81
CA PRO A 169 -13.67 -7.44 -12.99
C PRO A 169 -14.58 -6.93 -14.10
N GLU A 170 -15.87 -7.25 -14.05
CA GLU A 170 -16.90 -6.73 -14.98
C GLU A 170 -17.25 -5.25 -14.72
N VAL A 171 -16.89 -4.71 -13.54
CA VAL A 171 -17.17 -3.32 -13.19
C VAL A 171 -16.06 -2.42 -13.73
N PRO A 172 -16.38 -1.43 -14.61
CA PRO A 172 -15.38 -0.53 -15.13
C PRO A 172 -14.67 0.26 -14.02
N ARG A 173 -13.33 0.23 -14.03
CA ARG A 173 -12.48 0.91 -13.03
C ARG A 173 -12.84 2.38 -12.87
N ASP A 174 -13.05 3.09 -13.98
CA ASP A 174 -13.33 4.52 -13.97
C ASP A 174 -14.61 4.86 -13.20
N ARG A 175 -15.63 3.99 -13.25
CA ARG A 175 -16.85 4.19 -12.47
C ARG A 175 -16.61 4.04 -10.97
N VAL A 176 -15.76 3.11 -10.59
CA VAL A 176 -15.39 2.90 -9.16
C VAL A 176 -14.60 4.10 -8.64
N VAL A 177 -13.58 4.52 -9.38
CA VAL A 177 -12.76 5.70 -9.05
C VAL A 177 -13.63 6.95 -8.93
N GLN A 178 -14.50 7.23 -9.91
CA GLN A 178 -15.42 8.37 -9.86
C GLN A 178 -16.31 8.34 -8.62
N SER A 179 -16.90 7.19 -8.29
CA SER A 179 -17.77 7.05 -7.12
C SER A 179 -17.02 7.31 -5.81
N LEU A 180 -15.77 6.83 -5.71
CA LEU A 180 -14.92 7.10 -4.55
C LEU A 180 -14.57 8.60 -4.44
N VAL A 181 -14.20 9.24 -5.54
CA VAL A 181 -13.87 10.67 -5.60
C VAL A 181 -15.08 11.52 -5.22
N ASP A 182 -16.28 11.16 -5.71
CA ASP A 182 -17.51 11.85 -5.35
C ASP A 182 -17.79 11.75 -3.84
N ALA A 183 -17.63 10.55 -3.25
CA ALA A 183 -17.81 10.34 -1.82
C ALA A 183 -16.79 11.13 -0.98
N VAL A 184 -15.50 11.10 -1.36
CA VAL A 184 -14.42 11.85 -0.67
C VAL A 184 -14.68 13.36 -0.72
N THR A 185 -15.00 13.89 -1.91
CA THR A 185 -15.22 15.33 -2.08
C THR A 185 -16.48 15.80 -1.36
N ALA A 186 -17.56 15.03 -1.38
CA ALA A 186 -18.77 15.35 -0.63
C ALA A 186 -18.54 15.37 0.89
N ALA A 187 -17.73 14.46 1.42
CA ALA A 187 -17.51 14.36 2.87
C ALA A 187 -16.68 15.53 3.45
N VAL A 188 -15.84 16.19 2.66
CA VAL A 188 -15.04 17.34 3.11
C VAL A 188 -15.74 18.68 2.88
N THR A 189 -16.76 18.73 2.03
CA THR A 189 -17.56 19.95 1.81
C THR A 189 -18.33 20.29 3.10
N PRO A 190 -18.29 21.53 3.59
CA PRO A 190 -19.12 21.96 4.72
C PRO A 190 -20.60 21.79 4.36
N LEU A 191 -21.40 21.29 5.31
CA LEU A 191 -22.86 21.28 5.23
C LEU A 191 -23.41 22.71 5.28
#